data_a8020249bf527f0c77344dfef80461aa
#
_entry.id   a8020249bf527f0c77344dfef80461aa
#
_cell.length_a   1.000
_cell.length_b   1.000
_cell.length_c   1.000
_cell.angle_alpha   90.00
_cell.angle_beta   90.00
_cell.angle_gamma   90.00
#
_symmetry.space_group_name_H-M   'P 1'
#
loop_
_entity.id
_entity.type
_entity.pdbx_description
1 polymer ?
#
loop_
_entity_poly.entity_id
_entity_poly.type
_entity_poly.pdbx_seq_one_letter_code
_entity_poly.pdbx_strand_id
1 'polypeptide(L)'
;MAEELAFKTVRQLGELIRTRQVSAADVTEAFLTRVRRLNPRLNAFITITDDHARSKARAADAEIRAGRYRGPLHGIPYAPKDLLATRGIATTNGSKVTRSWIPDHESTITDRLDAAGAILIGKLNLREFGTGSGILSGFGPVLNPWGSEYTSAGSSSGSGAAIAARLTPLSIGTDTGGSIRGPAAVSGTVGLKPTYGRVSLHGVTPLSWSLDHAGPMAATVEDAALLLQAIAGHDPKDPSSAGEVVPDYVAPLGRGIEGLRVGVPERHFSEGMHGDVEQAYRQTLAVLATLGATIVPVDIQHANLATPAGNLIAMSEAATFHEQRLRESPGLFDPLVRERLETAGFYLATDYVKAQRLRSVLLIEVQAALDGCDLIAVPAYPRLPARVESPEAARTDVAVGDSPGTYRASNSYIANLTGVPALVLPCGFSSGAPPLPIAVQLYGRHFDESTLLRVGHAYQQATDWHTRRPPVD
;
A
#
# COMPACT_ATOMS: atom_id res chain seq x y z
N MET A 1 4.52 21.64 -19.99
CA MET A 1 3.29 21.92 -19.20
C MET A 1 2.55 20.65 -18.81
N ALA A 2 2.04 19.83 -19.75
CA ALA A 2 1.29 18.61 -19.37
C ALA A 2 2.13 17.60 -18.56
N GLU A 3 3.38 17.38 -18.92
CA GLU A 3 4.26 16.44 -18.20
C GLU A 3 4.64 16.93 -16.79
N GLU A 4 4.76 18.22 -16.59
CA GLU A 4 5.05 18.83 -15.28
C GLU A 4 3.90 18.62 -14.28
N LEU A 5 2.65 18.56 -14.77
CA LEU A 5 1.49 18.31 -13.91
C LEU A 5 1.58 16.94 -13.22
N ALA A 6 2.11 15.93 -13.89
CA ALA A 6 2.26 14.59 -13.30
C ALA A 6 3.25 14.52 -12.12
N PHE A 7 4.11 15.53 -11.97
CA PHE A 7 5.09 15.60 -10.89
C PHE A 7 4.70 16.54 -9.73
N LYS A 8 3.54 17.18 -9.81
CA LYS A 8 3.01 18.00 -8.72
C LYS A 8 2.35 17.13 -7.65
N THR A 9 2.37 17.61 -6.41
CA THR A 9 1.63 16.98 -5.31
C THR A 9 0.12 17.20 -5.49
N VAL A 10 -0.68 16.40 -4.82
CA VAL A 10 -2.16 16.56 -4.83
C VAL A 10 -2.55 17.95 -4.35
N ARG A 11 -1.89 18.46 -3.30
CA ARG A 11 -2.12 19.84 -2.83
C ARG A 11 -1.85 20.88 -3.93
N GLN A 12 -0.73 20.76 -4.63
CA GLN A 12 -0.38 21.68 -5.73
C GLN A 12 -1.38 21.59 -6.88
N LEU A 13 -1.78 20.37 -7.29
CA LEU A 13 -2.79 20.16 -8.32
C LEU A 13 -4.15 20.73 -7.90
N GLY A 14 -4.59 20.44 -6.68
CA GLY A 14 -5.85 20.94 -6.13
C GLY A 14 -5.91 22.46 -6.08
N GLU A 15 -4.81 23.13 -5.73
CA GLU A 15 -4.72 24.59 -5.72
C GLU A 15 -4.79 25.18 -7.14
N LEU A 16 -4.07 24.59 -8.11
CA LEU A 16 -4.13 25.00 -9.51
C LEU A 16 -5.55 24.85 -10.09
N ILE A 17 -6.23 23.74 -9.76
CA ILE A 17 -7.61 23.49 -10.19
C ILE A 17 -8.57 24.47 -9.50
N ARG A 18 -8.47 24.65 -8.20
CA ARG A 18 -9.32 25.55 -7.41
C ARG A 18 -9.22 27.01 -7.90
N THR A 19 -8.01 27.44 -8.22
CA THR A 19 -7.75 28.81 -8.75
C THR A 19 -7.96 28.91 -10.25
N ARG A 20 -8.34 27.81 -10.94
CA ARG A 20 -8.59 27.73 -12.39
C ARG A 20 -7.36 28.06 -13.24
N GLN A 21 -6.16 27.87 -12.71
CA GLN A 21 -4.92 28.00 -13.50
C GLN A 21 -4.75 26.82 -14.44
N VAL A 22 -5.29 25.64 -14.05
CA VAL A 22 -5.48 24.47 -14.91
C VAL A 22 -6.88 23.91 -14.70
N SER A 23 -7.42 23.18 -15.68
CA SER A 23 -8.68 22.46 -15.53
C SER A 23 -8.44 21.05 -14.99
N ALA A 24 -9.48 20.45 -14.36
CA ALA A 24 -9.46 19.03 -14.02
C ALA A 24 -9.30 18.16 -15.27
N ALA A 25 -9.84 18.61 -16.41
CA ALA A 25 -9.67 17.95 -17.70
C ALA A 25 -8.19 17.95 -18.15
N ASP A 26 -7.46 19.07 -18.01
CA ASP A 26 -6.03 19.16 -18.35
C ASP A 26 -5.20 18.22 -17.48
N VAL A 27 -5.47 18.19 -16.18
CA VAL A 27 -4.78 17.30 -15.23
C VAL A 27 -5.06 15.83 -15.57
N THR A 28 -6.34 15.47 -15.81
CA THR A 28 -6.73 14.12 -16.17
C THR A 28 -6.04 13.66 -17.46
N GLU A 29 -6.02 14.51 -18.51
CA GLU A 29 -5.41 14.16 -19.79
C GLU A 29 -3.87 14.03 -19.66
N ALA A 30 -3.22 14.83 -18.82
CA ALA A 30 -1.80 14.69 -18.54
C ALA A 30 -1.45 13.29 -17.99
N PHE A 31 -2.24 12.79 -17.02
CA PHE A 31 -2.05 11.43 -16.47
C PHE A 31 -2.44 10.35 -17.48
N LEU A 32 -3.57 10.44 -18.17
CA LEU A 32 -3.97 9.47 -19.19
C LEU A 32 -2.93 9.35 -20.32
N THR A 33 -2.35 10.47 -20.76
CA THR A 33 -1.29 10.48 -21.77
C THR A 33 -0.05 9.74 -21.28
N ARG A 34 0.35 9.99 -20.02
CA ARG A 34 1.49 9.31 -19.40
C ARG A 34 1.22 7.82 -19.19
N VAL A 35 0.00 7.44 -18.80
CA VAL A 35 -0.42 6.03 -18.70
C VAL A 35 -0.28 5.34 -20.07
N ARG A 36 -0.82 5.91 -21.14
CA ARG A 36 -0.72 5.31 -22.49
C ARG A 36 0.73 5.14 -22.96
N ARG A 37 1.61 6.07 -22.59
CA ARG A 37 3.04 6.01 -22.97
C ARG A 37 3.78 4.91 -22.21
N LEU A 38 3.58 4.79 -20.91
CA LEU A 38 4.43 3.96 -20.04
C LEU A 38 3.81 2.62 -19.64
N ASN A 39 2.47 2.51 -19.61
CA ASN A 39 1.82 1.27 -19.19
C ASN A 39 2.12 0.05 -20.10
N PRO A 40 2.31 0.18 -21.42
CA PRO A 40 2.70 -0.97 -22.25
C PRO A 40 4.00 -1.64 -21.79
N ARG A 41 4.92 -0.88 -21.15
CA ARG A 41 6.16 -1.40 -20.58
C ARG A 41 6.00 -1.84 -19.13
N LEU A 42 5.31 -1.03 -18.29
CA LEU A 42 5.22 -1.27 -16.86
C LEU A 42 4.13 -2.26 -16.45
N ASN A 43 3.09 -2.39 -17.27
CA ASN A 43 1.91 -3.22 -17.02
C ASN A 43 1.24 -2.93 -15.63
N ALA A 44 1.27 -1.65 -15.23
CA ALA A 44 0.73 -1.21 -13.94
C ALA A 44 -0.80 -1.11 -13.92
N PHE A 45 -1.45 -0.87 -15.08
CA PHE A 45 -2.90 -0.83 -15.24
C PHE A 45 -3.41 -2.05 -15.98
N ILE A 46 -4.49 -2.66 -15.48
CA ILE A 46 -5.28 -3.68 -16.20
C ILE A 46 -6.33 -2.99 -17.07
N THR A 47 -7.03 -2.00 -16.52
CA THR A 47 -8.10 -1.27 -17.19
C THR A 47 -7.79 0.23 -17.16
N ILE A 48 -7.94 0.90 -18.29
CA ILE A 48 -7.88 2.36 -18.40
C ILE A 48 -9.30 2.84 -18.71
N THR A 49 -9.78 3.84 -17.97
CA THR A 49 -11.19 4.31 -18.07
C THR A 49 -11.27 5.70 -18.71
N ASP A 50 -10.74 5.82 -19.92
CA ASP A 50 -10.59 7.10 -20.65
C ASP A 50 -11.85 7.96 -20.71
N ASP A 51 -12.96 7.38 -21.22
CA ASP A 51 -14.20 8.14 -21.44
C ASP A 51 -14.86 8.51 -20.11
N HIS A 52 -14.85 7.58 -19.15
CA HIS A 52 -15.33 7.84 -17.79
C HIS A 52 -14.53 8.97 -17.14
N ALA A 53 -13.22 8.91 -17.18
CA ALA A 53 -12.33 9.90 -16.59
C ALA A 53 -12.55 11.29 -17.20
N ARG A 54 -12.61 11.37 -18.54
CA ARG A 54 -12.88 12.65 -19.24
C ARG A 54 -14.26 13.22 -18.93
N SER A 55 -15.28 12.35 -18.82
CA SER A 55 -16.63 12.78 -18.46
C SER A 55 -16.67 13.37 -17.04
N LYS A 56 -16.08 12.67 -16.07
CA LYS A 56 -15.98 13.13 -14.67
C LYS A 56 -15.15 14.42 -14.55
N ALA A 57 -14.07 14.56 -15.31
CA ALA A 57 -13.22 15.75 -15.31
C ALA A 57 -13.98 16.98 -15.80
N ARG A 58 -14.74 16.86 -16.90
CA ARG A 58 -15.59 17.94 -17.39
C ARG A 58 -16.70 18.32 -16.39
N ALA A 59 -17.28 17.33 -15.70
CA ALA A 59 -18.25 17.60 -14.65
C ALA A 59 -17.63 18.35 -13.46
N ALA A 60 -16.44 17.95 -13.00
CA ALA A 60 -15.69 18.64 -11.96
C ALA A 60 -15.39 20.11 -12.36
N ASP A 61 -14.94 20.35 -13.59
CA ASP A 61 -14.69 21.69 -14.10
C ASP A 61 -15.96 22.56 -14.12
N ALA A 62 -17.11 21.97 -14.49
CA ALA A 62 -18.40 22.68 -14.48
C ALA A 62 -18.83 23.05 -13.05
N GLU A 63 -18.67 22.13 -12.08
CA GLU A 63 -18.96 22.40 -10.67
C GLU A 63 -18.06 23.49 -10.10
N ILE A 64 -16.76 23.44 -10.35
CA ILE A 64 -15.79 24.43 -9.85
C ILE A 64 -16.07 25.82 -10.46
N ARG A 65 -16.40 25.87 -11.76
CA ARG A 65 -16.82 27.14 -12.41
C ARG A 65 -18.10 27.71 -11.78
N ALA A 66 -19.01 26.85 -11.34
CA ALA A 66 -20.22 27.22 -10.62
C ALA A 66 -20.02 27.54 -9.13
N GLY A 67 -18.77 27.57 -8.65
CA GLY A 67 -18.42 27.87 -7.24
C GLY A 67 -18.58 26.69 -6.29
N ARG A 68 -18.88 25.48 -6.77
CA ARG A 68 -19.01 24.27 -5.95
C ARG A 68 -17.69 23.51 -5.93
N TYR A 69 -16.80 23.86 -5.01
CA TYR A 69 -15.54 23.15 -4.78
C TYR A 69 -15.71 22.19 -3.59
N ARG A 70 -15.51 20.88 -3.81
CA ARG A 70 -15.76 19.82 -2.84
C ARG A 70 -14.59 19.60 -1.87
N GLY A 71 -13.40 20.15 -2.16
CA GLY A 71 -12.21 19.96 -1.33
C GLY A 71 -10.97 19.57 -2.12
N PRO A 72 -9.85 19.24 -1.45
CA PRO A 72 -8.54 19.09 -2.08
C PRO A 72 -8.45 17.95 -3.10
N LEU A 73 -9.36 16.98 -3.08
CA LEU A 73 -9.41 15.89 -4.05
C LEU A 73 -10.32 16.18 -5.25
N HIS A 74 -11.02 17.32 -5.28
CA HIS A 74 -11.94 17.64 -6.37
C HIS A 74 -11.19 17.90 -7.69
N GLY A 75 -11.43 17.00 -8.67
CA GLY A 75 -10.74 17.02 -9.96
C GLY A 75 -9.40 16.28 -9.99
N ILE A 76 -9.01 15.61 -8.90
CA ILE A 76 -7.75 14.89 -8.80
C ILE A 76 -7.92 13.45 -9.30
N PRO A 77 -7.06 12.98 -10.25
CA PRO A 77 -7.05 11.60 -10.71
C PRO A 77 -6.66 10.61 -9.61
N TYR A 78 -7.24 9.40 -9.62
CA TYR A 78 -6.79 8.26 -8.81
C TYR A 78 -6.99 6.95 -9.56
N ALA A 79 -6.28 5.91 -9.13
CA ALA A 79 -6.47 4.56 -9.62
C ALA A 79 -6.35 3.55 -8.46
N PRO A 80 -7.41 2.78 -8.13
CA PRO A 80 -7.35 1.78 -7.09
C PRO A 80 -6.82 0.45 -7.62
N LYS A 81 -6.27 -0.36 -6.73
CA LYS A 81 -6.00 -1.78 -6.96
C LYS A 81 -7.26 -2.49 -7.42
N ASP A 82 -7.13 -3.40 -8.38
CA ASP A 82 -8.27 -4.05 -9.03
C ASP A 82 -8.91 -5.17 -8.18
N LEU A 83 -8.99 -4.95 -6.85
CA LEU A 83 -9.81 -5.70 -5.88
C LEU A 83 -11.04 -4.92 -5.42
N LEU A 84 -11.07 -3.60 -5.71
CA LEU A 84 -12.15 -2.73 -5.26
C LEU A 84 -13.27 -2.76 -6.31
N ALA A 85 -14.47 -3.19 -5.92
CA ALA A 85 -15.64 -3.16 -6.77
C ALA A 85 -15.91 -1.74 -7.25
N THR A 86 -16.08 -1.59 -8.56
CA THR A 86 -16.36 -0.32 -9.21
C THR A 86 -17.52 -0.55 -10.18
N ARG A 87 -18.64 0.08 -9.94
CA ARG A 87 -19.89 -0.15 -10.70
C ARG A 87 -19.70 0.09 -12.19
N GLY A 88 -20.07 -0.91 -13.00
CA GLY A 88 -20.01 -0.84 -14.45
C GLY A 88 -18.60 -0.94 -15.05
N ILE A 89 -17.57 -1.13 -14.22
CA ILE A 89 -16.18 -1.29 -14.64
C ILE A 89 -15.66 -2.64 -14.19
N ALA A 90 -15.02 -3.40 -15.08
CA ALA A 90 -14.47 -4.71 -14.76
C ALA A 90 -13.57 -4.65 -13.53
N THR A 91 -13.79 -5.57 -12.59
CA THR A 91 -12.98 -5.78 -11.39
C THR A 91 -12.48 -7.22 -11.42
N THR A 92 -11.29 -7.38 -11.98
CA THR A 92 -10.76 -8.70 -12.37
C THR A 92 -10.05 -9.44 -11.25
N ASN A 93 -9.74 -8.77 -10.13
CA ASN A 93 -8.94 -9.32 -9.02
C ASN A 93 -7.56 -9.84 -9.46
N GLY A 94 -7.05 -9.39 -10.61
CA GLY A 94 -5.82 -9.90 -11.22
C GLY A 94 -5.92 -11.35 -11.69
N SER A 95 -7.13 -11.90 -11.82
CA SER A 95 -7.41 -13.31 -12.07
C SER A 95 -8.16 -13.54 -13.39
N LYS A 96 -7.86 -14.65 -14.06
CA LYS A 96 -8.68 -15.14 -15.17
C LYS A 96 -10.05 -15.65 -14.70
N VAL A 97 -10.18 -16.08 -13.45
CA VAL A 97 -11.43 -16.58 -12.86
C VAL A 97 -12.50 -15.50 -12.86
N THR A 98 -12.13 -14.26 -12.58
CA THR A 98 -13.07 -13.13 -12.46
C THR A 98 -12.84 -12.04 -13.52
N ARG A 99 -12.13 -12.35 -14.62
CA ARG A 99 -11.75 -11.35 -15.64
C ARG A 99 -12.92 -10.58 -16.28
N SER A 100 -14.10 -11.18 -16.29
CA SER A 100 -15.32 -10.61 -16.89
C SER A 100 -16.31 -10.11 -15.82
N TRP A 101 -15.94 -10.11 -14.55
CA TRP A 101 -16.84 -9.63 -13.51
C TRP A 101 -16.95 -8.10 -13.55
N ILE A 102 -18.16 -7.63 -13.80
CA ILE A 102 -18.52 -6.22 -13.76
C ILE A 102 -19.46 -6.02 -12.58
N PRO A 103 -19.01 -5.38 -11.48
CA PRO A 103 -19.86 -5.11 -10.32
C PRO A 103 -21.05 -4.21 -10.66
N ASP A 104 -22.19 -4.46 -10.02
CA ASP A 104 -23.37 -3.61 -10.03
C ASP A 104 -23.40 -2.61 -8.86
N HIS A 105 -22.37 -2.63 -8.02
CA HIS A 105 -22.18 -1.80 -6.83
C HIS A 105 -20.80 -1.19 -6.76
N GLU A 106 -20.65 -0.17 -5.92
CA GLU A 106 -19.36 0.43 -5.58
C GLU A 106 -18.82 -0.17 -4.28
N SER A 107 -17.47 -0.17 -4.13
CA SER A 107 -16.88 -0.23 -2.80
C SER A 107 -17.13 1.07 -2.05
N THR A 108 -17.23 1.03 -0.74
CA THR A 108 -17.38 2.26 0.07
C THR A 108 -16.22 3.25 -0.17
N ILE A 109 -15.04 2.74 -0.47
CA ILE A 109 -13.87 3.58 -0.79
C ILE A 109 -14.11 4.38 -2.08
N THR A 110 -14.55 3.71 -3.15
CA THR A 110 -14.82 4.38 -4.44
C THR A 110 -15.99 5.35 -4.35
N ASP A 111 -17.05 5.01 -3.59
CA ASP A 111 -18.16 5.92 -3.28
C ASP A 111 -17.67 7.21 -2.58
N ARG A 112 -16.84 7.07 -1.56
CA ARG A 112 -16.28 8.22 -0.82
C ARG A 112 -15.38 9.10 -1.70
N LEU A 113 -14.57 8.50 -2.56
CA LEU A 113 -13.72 9.23 -3.48
C LEU A 113 -14.53 9.97 -4.57
N ASP A 114 -15.58 9.35 -5.10
CA ASP A 114 -16.51 10.03 -6.02
C ASP A 114 -17.23 11.21 -5.33
N ALA A 115 -17.66 11.03 -4.08
CA ALA A 115 -18.25 12.10 -3.28
C ALA A 115 -17.27 13.27 -3.03
N ALA A 116 -15.97 12.97 -2.84
CA ALA A 116 -14.90 13.98 -2.74
C ALA A 116 -14.56 14.64 -4.10
N GLY A 117 -15.13 14.16 -5.21
CA GLY A 117 -14.88 14.66 -6.56
C GLY A 117 -13.59 14.15 -7.19
N ALA A 118 -12.98 13.09 -6.67
CA ALA A 118 -11.83 12.46 -7.27
C ALA A 118 -12.22 11.71 -8.56
N ILE A 119 -11.29 11.60 -9.51
CA ILE A 119 -11.54 11.07 -10.85
C ILE A 119 -10.86 9.72 -11.04
N LEU A 120 -11.65 8.66 -11.19
CA LEU A 120 -11.14 7.33 -11.51
C LEU A 120 -10.58 7.32 -12.94
N ILE A 121 -9.27 7.00 -13.11
CA ILE A 121 -8.61 6.90 -14.42
C ILE A 121 -8.33 5.47 -14.87
N GLY A 122 -8.58 4.48 -14.01
CA GLY A 122 -8.39 3.06 -14.31
C GLY A 122 -8.26 2.19 -13.09
N LYS A 123 -7.97 0.90 -13.31
CA LYS A 123 -7.81 -0.15 -12.29
C LYS A 123 -6.39 -0.72 -12.37
N LEU A 124 -5.72 -0.82 -11.24
CA LEU A 124 -4.30 -1.19 -11.17
C LEU A 124 -4.09 -2.68 -11.01
N ASN A 125 -3.08 -3.17 -11.71
CA ASN A 125 -2.65 -4.56 -11.71
C ASN A 125 -2.15 -4.98 -10.32
N LEU A 126 -2.25 -6.28 -10.04
CA LEU A 126 -1.97 -6.86 -8.73
C LEU A 126 -1.57 -8.32 -8.87
N ARG A 127 -1.01 -8.92 -7.83
CA ARG A 127 -0.91 -10.38 -7.76
C ARG A 127 -2.31 -10.97 -7.53
N GLU A 128 -2.61 -12.08 -8.19
CA GLU A 128 -3.92 -12.70 -8.25
C GLU A 128 -4.58 -12.82 -6.87
N PHE A 129 -5.82 -12.30 -6.74
CA PHE A 129 -6.61 -12.26 -5.51
C PHE A 129 -5.90 -11.68 -4.28
N GLY A 130 -4.80 -10.95 -4.47
CA GLY A 130 -4.03 -10.41 -3.36
C GLY A 130 -3.16 -11.43 -2.63
N THR A 131 -3.06 -12.67 -3.11
CA THR A 131 -2.40 -13.79 -2.40
C THR A 131 -0.92 -13.59 -2.14
N GLY A 132 -0.27 -12.64 -2.78
CA GLY A 132 1.16 -12.39 -2.62
C GLY A 132 2.08 -13.40 -3.29
N SER A 133 1.56 -14.48 -3.86
CA SER A 133 2.34 -15.53 -4.52
C SER A 133 2.62 -15.16 -5.96
N GLY A 134 3.79 -15.59 -6.43
CA GLY A 134 4.24 -15.31 -7.81
C GLY A 134 4.38 -13.82 -8.11
N ILE A 135 4.88 -13.48 -9.27
CA ILE A 135 4.85 -12.10 -9.80
C ILE A 135 3.76 -11.93 -10.85
N LEU A 136 3.07 -13.01 -11.20
CA LEU A 136 2.09 -13.02 -12.28
C LEU A 136 0.70 -12.74 -11.74
N SER A 137 0.02 -11.84 -12.39
CA SER A 137 -1.44 -11.80 -12.43
C SER A 137 -1.92 -12.55 -13.66
N GLY A 138 -3.22 -12.79 -13.76
CA GLY A 138 -3.84 -13.25 -15.01
C GLY A 138 -3.60 -12.31 -16.21
N PHE A 139 -2.99 -11.14 -15.97
CA PHE A 139 -2.70 -10.06 -16.93
C PHE A 139 -1.21 -9.80 -17.11
N GLY A 140 -0.34 -10.66 -16.62
CA GLY A 140 1.11 -10.54 -16.72
C GLY A 140 1.78 -9.77 -15.57
N PRO A 141 3.11 -9.78 -15.51
CA PRO A 141 3.88 -9.17 -14.44
C PRO A 141 3.83 -7.63 -14.49
N VAL A 142 3.85 -7.02 -13.30
CA VAL A 142 4.14 -5.58 -13.17
C VAL A 142 5.64 -5.39 -13.04
N LEU A 143 6.23 -4.55 -13.88
CA LEU A 143 7.67 -4.28 -13.83
C LEU A 143 7.99 -3.16 -12.84
N ASN A 144 9.12 -3.31 -12.14
CA ASN A 144 9.60 -2.27 -11.23
C ASN A 144 10.13 -1.07 -12.03
N PRO A 145 9.64 0.15 -11.78
CA PRO A 145 10.10 1.34 -12.49
C PRO A 145 11.58 1.67 -12.29
N TRP A 146 12.21 1.22 -11.19
CA TRP A 146 13.63 1.46 -10.90
C TRP A 146 14.57 0.49 -11.63
N GLY A 147 14.05 -0.65 -12.10
CA GLY A 147 14.78 -1.64 -12.89
C GLY A 147 13.84 -2.81 -13.17
N SER A 148 13.61 -3.08 -14.45
CA SER A 148 12.66 -4.13 -14.89
C SER A 148 13.06 -5.55 -14.49
N GLU A 149 14.33 -5.74 -14.16
CA GLU A 149 14.90 -6.98 -13.65
C GLU A 149 14.70 -7.19 -12.13
N TYR A 150 14.08 -6.23 -11.45
CA TYR A 150 13.81 -6.32 -10.01
C TYR A 150 12.32 -6.50 -9.71
N THR A 151 12.02 -7.13 -8.59
CA THR A 151 10.63 -7.33 -8.17
C THR A 151 9.94 -5.99 -7.88
N SER A 152 8.69 -5.87 -8.30
CA SER A 152 7.79 -4.78 -7.90
C SER A 152 7.10 -5.05 -6.57
N ALA A 153 7.48 -6.15 -5.87
CA ALA A 153 6.78 -6.71 -4.72
C ALA A 153 5.28 -6.94 -5.00
N GLY A 154 4.50 -7.17 -3.96
CA GLY A 154 3.06 -7.40 -4.11
C GLY A 154 2.35 -7.40 -2.74
N SER A 155 1.06 -7.56 -2.83
CA SER A 155 0.20 -7.80 -3.99
C SER A 155 -0.28 -6.52 -4.70
N SER A 156 -0.12 -5.29 -4.14
CA SER A 156 -0.46 -4.01 -4.79
C SER A 156 0.68 -3.52 -5.71
N SER A 157 1.23 -4.41 -6.53
CA SER A 157 2.39 -4.13 -7.39
C SER A 157 2.13 -3.01 -8.39
N GLY A 158 0.96 -3.00 -9.05
CA GLY A 158 0.56 -1.92 -9.94
C GLY A 158 0.43 -0.58 -9.26
N SER A 159 -0.03 -0.55 -7.99
CA SER A 159 -0.14 0.68 -7.19
C SER A 159 1.24 1.29 -6.93
N GLY A 160 2.20 0.49 -6.44
CA GLY A 160 3.57 0.95 -6.21
C GLY A 160 4.22 1.47 -7.49
N ALA A 161 4.16 0.69 -8.58
CA ALA A 161 4.72 1.05 -9.87
C ALA A 161 4.07 2.32 -10.47
N ALA A 162 2.74 2.44 -10.41
CA ALA A 162 2.00 3.58 -10.94
C ALA A 162 2.33 4.89 -10.21
N ILE A 163 2.43 4.87 -8.87
CA ILE A 163 2.81 6.04 -8.08
C ILE A 163 4.27 6.43 -8.37
N ALA A 164 5.20 5.48 -8.36
CA ALA A 164 6.62 5.74 -8.64
C ALA A 164 6.83 6.35 -10.04
N ALA A 165 6.19 5.77 -11.06
CA ALA A 165 6.26 6.25 -12.44
C ALA A 165 5.36 7.47 -12.71
N ARG A 166 4.66 8.01 -11.70
CA ARG A 166 3.73 9.15 -11.83
C ARG A 166 2.63 8.91 -12.88
N LEU A 167 2.07 7.70 -12.93
CA LEU A 167 0.91 7.36 -13.77
C LEU A 167 -0.41 7.77 -13.13
N THR A 168 -0.41 7.92 -11.82
CA THR A 168 -1.51 8.45 -11.01
C THR A 168 -0.92 9.16 -9.79
N PRO A 169 -1.52 10.23 -9.27
CA PRO A 169 -1.04 10.87 -8.05
C PRO A 169 -1.45 10.11 -6.79
N LEU A 170 -2.57 9.37 -6.84
CA LEU A 170 -3.16 8.65 -5.72
C LEU A 170 -3.53 7.21 -6.11
N SER A 171 -3.31 6.29 -5.19
CA SER A 171 -3.78 4.91 -5.32
C SER A 171 -4.27 4.37 -3.98
N ILE A 172 -5.20 3.41 -4.05
CA ILE A 172 -5.61 2.61 -2.91
C ILE A 172 -5.07 1.19 -3.12
N GLY A 173 -4.27 0.73 -2.17
CA GLY A 173 -3.83 -0.65 -2.07
C GLY A 173 -4.62 -1.44 -1.03
N THR A 174 -4.37 -2.75 -0.96
CA THR A 174 -4.81 -3.62 0.16
C THR A 174 -3.61 -4.28 0.80
N ASP A 175 -3.69 -4.59 2.10
CA ASP A 175 -2.57 -5.10 2.90
C ASP A 175 -3.06 -6.15 3.89
N THR A 176 -2.69 -7.40 3.67
CA THR A 176 -2.99 -8.55 4.52
C THR A 176 -1.75 -9.02 5.28
N GLY A 177 -0.57 -8.81 4.68
CA GLY A 177 0.73 -9.19 5.23
C GLY A 177 1.85 -8.32 4.66
N GLY A 178 1.57 -7.05 4.34
CA GLY A 178 2.55 -6.10 3.77
C GLY A 178 2.23 -5.63 2.36
N SER A 179 1.04 -5.94 1.81
CA SER A 179 0.76 -5.74 0.39
C SER A 179 0.49 -4.28 -0.04
N ILE A 180 0.43 -3.29 0.86
CA ILE A 180 0.61 -1.86 0.60
C ILE A 180 2.08 -1.50 0.78
N ARG A 181 2.64 -1.89 1.93
CA ARG A 181 3.94 -1.46 2.45
C ARG A 181 5.09 -2.00 1.62
N GLY A 182 5.02 -3.25 1.21
CA GLY A 182 6.03 -3.87 0.36
C GLY A 182 6.19 -3.19 -1.00
N PRO A 183 5.13 -3.10 -1.82
CA PRO A 183 5.18 -2.34 -3.06
C PRO A 183 5.62 -0.89 -2.89
N ALA A 184 5.19 -0.20 -1.82
CA ALA A 184 5.65 1.16 -1.53
C ALA A 184 7.16 1.21 -1.28
N ALA A 185 7.69 0.27 -0.46
CA ALA A 185 9.11 0.21 -0.12
C ALA A 185 10.00 0.02 -1.35
N VAL A 186 9.70 -0.98 -2.21
CA VAL A 186 10.54 -1.29 -3.38
C VAL A 186 10.35 -0.31 -4.54
N SER A 187 9.28 0.49 -4.49
CA SER A 187 8.99 1.52 -5.51
C SER A 187 9.43 2.92 -5.09
N GLY A 188 9.93 3.11 -3.86
CA GLY A 188 10.35 4.42 -3.35
C GLY A 188 9.18 5.40 -3.16
N THR A 189 8.04 4.90 -2.70
CA THR A 189 6.81 5.66 -2.49
C THR A 189 6.33 5.57 -1.04
N VAL A 190 5.28 6.30 -0.70
CA VAL A 190 4.62 6.23 0.60
C VAL A 190 3.48 5.22 0.54
N GLY A 191 3.39 4.35 1.54
CA GLY A 191 2.27 3.44 1.73
C GLY A 191 1.83 3.39 3.19
N LEU A 192 0.57 3.68 3.44
CA LEU A 192 -0.02 3.61 4.78
C LEU A 192 -1.02 2.46 4.86
N LYS A 193 -0.75 1.50 5.72
CA LYS A 193 -1.72 0.56 6.24
C LYS A 193 -2.37 1.18 7.47
N PRO A 194 -3.64 1.63 7.41
CA PRO A 194 -4.32 2.21 8.57
C PRO A 194 -4.53 1.17 9.68
N THR A 195 -5.06 1.58 10.80
CA THR A 195 -5.60 0.70 11.84
C THR A 195 -6.70 -0.20 11.27
N TYR A 196 -6.78 -1.45 11.74
CA TYR A 196 -7.85 -2.36 11.35
C TYR A 196 -9.22 -1.73 11.64
N GLY A 197 -10.09 -1.73 10.64
CA GLY A 197 -11.41 -1.11 10.72
C GLY A 197 -11.45 0.42 10.51
N ARG A 198 -10.31 1.12 10.34
CA ARG A 198 -10.28 2.57 10.05
C ARG A 198 -10.85 2.91 8.67
N VAL A 199 -10.64 2.04 7.69
CA VAL A 199 -11.15 2.14 6.32
C VAL A 199 -12.00 0.92 6.03
N SER A 200 -13.21 1.14 5.51
CA SER A 200 -14.16 0.08 5.18
C SER A 200 -13.61 -0.87 4.11
N LEU A 201 -13.87 -2.16 4.31
CA LEU A 201 -13.60 -3.22 3.33
C LEU A 201 -14.83 -3.63 2.54
N HIS A 202 -15.98 -2.95 2.72
CA HIS A 202 -17.17 -3.24 1.92
C HIS A 202 -16.90 -3.02 0.43
N GLY A 203 -17.16 -4.05 -0.38
CA GLY A 203 -16.89 -4.04 -1.82
C GLY A 203 -15.43 -4.26 -2.19
N VAL A 204 -14.57 -4.65 -1.23
CA VAL A 204 -13.20 -5.11 -1.49
C VAL A 204 -13.20 -6.64 -1.50
N THR A 205 -12.68 -7.25 -2.57
CA THR A 205 -12.53 -8.72 -2.61
C THR A 205 -11.54 -9.16 -1.53
N PRO A 206 -11.96 -10.01 -0.56
CA PRO A 206 -11.10 -10.38 0.56
C PRO A 206 -10.02 -11.39 0.16
N LEU A 207 -8.86 -11.28 0.81
CA LEU A 207 -7.90 -12.36 0.97
C LEU A 207 -8.07 -13.02 2.35
N SER A 208 -8.13 -12.19 3.40
CA SER A 208 -8.29 -12.62 4.79
C SER A 208 -9.11 -11.59 5.55
N TRP A 209 -10.38 -11.86 5.79
CA TRP A 209 -11.28 -10.90 6.46
C TRP A 209 -10.80 -10.44 7.83
N SER A 210 -9.96 -11.22 8.52
CA SER A 210 -9.44 -10.86 9.84
C SER A 210 -8.11 -10.08 9.80
N LEU A 211 -7.43 -10.03 8.63
CA LEU A 211 -6.12 -9.38 8.47
C LEU A 211 -6.10 -8.31 7.38
N ASP A 212 -7.12 -8.24 6.52
CA ASP A 212 -7.16 -7.30 5.40
C ASP A 212 -7.31 -5.85 5.87
N HIS A 213 -6.61 -4.97 5.17
CA HIS A 213 -6.70 -3.52 5.29
C HIS A 213 -6.72 -2.92 3.89
N ALA A 214 -7.41 -1.81 3.73
CA ALA A 214 -7.28 -0.95 2.56
C ALA A 214 -6.67 0.39 2.99
N GLY A 215 -5.81 0.98 2.16
CA GLY A 215 -5.16 2.20 2.55
C GLY A 215 -4.45 2.92 1.41
N PRO A 216 -4.02 4.19 1.69
CA PRO A 216 -3.43 5.07 0.70
C PRO A 216 -2.01 4.67 0.29
N MET A 217 -1.74 4.86 -1.01
CA MET A 217 -0.41 4.89 -1.59
C MET A 217 -0.25 6.18 -2.40
N ALA A 218 0.82 6.91 -2.16
CA ALA A 218 1.09 8.21 -2.77
C ALA A 218 2.60 8.49 -2.86
N ALA A 219 2.98 9.60 -3.48
CA ALA A 219 4.38 10.01 -3.52
C ALA A 219 4.84 10.71 -2.25
N THR A 220 3.93 11.41 -1.58
CA THR A 220 4.21 12.16 -0.35
C THR A 220 3.31 11.73 0.78
N VAL A 221 3.77 11.95 2.01
CA VAL A 221 2.98 11.68 3.22
C VAL A 221 1.76 12.60 3.28
N GLU A 222 1.87 13.84 2.82
CA GLU A 222 0.74 14.77 2.76
C GLU A 222 -0.35 14.27 1.80
N ASP A 223 0.02 13.76 0.62
CA ASP A 223 -0.94 13.19 -0.34
C ASP A 223 -1.61 11.93 0.22
N ALA A 224 -0.86 11.10 0.97
CA ALA A 224 -1.41 9.94 1.67
C ALA A 224 -2.39 10.35 2.79
N ALA A 225 -2.09 11.43 3.52
CA ALA A 225 -2.99 11.99 4.54
C ALA A 225 -4.29 12.54 3.94
N LEU A 226 -4.21 13.27 2.83
CA LEU A 226 -5.38 13.76 2.09
C LEU A 226 -6.26 12.61 1.61
N LEU A 227 -5.65 11.53 1.11
CA LEU A 227 -6.38 10.36 0.66
C LEU A 227 -7.01 9.61 1.83
N LEU A 228 -6.28 9.41 2.95
CA LEU A 228 -6.83 8.78 4.15
C LEU A 228 -8.03 9.58 4.70
N GLN A 229 -7.92 10.92 4.73
CA GLN A 229 -9.01 11.80 5.19
C GLN A 229 -10.31 11.57 4.43
N ALA A 230 -10.21 11.28 3.13
CA ALA A 230 -11.39 11.07 2.28
C ALA A 230 -12.00 9.66 2.45
N ILE A 231 -11.19 8.64 2.77
CA ILE A 231 -11.66 7.25 2.77
C ILE A 231 -11.90 6.67 4.18
N ALA A 232 -11.38 7.30 5.23
CA ALA A 232 -11.53 6.85 6.62
C ALA A 232 -12.96 7.05 7.16
N GLY A 233 -13.32 6.25 8.18
CA GLY A 233 -14.55 6.40 8.95
C GLY A 233 -15.46 5.19 8.92
N HIS A 234 -16.40 5.18 9.85
CA HIS A 234 -17.35 4.09 10.05
C HIS A 234 -18.22 3.83 8.81
N ASP A 235 -18.46 2.55 8.55
CA ASP A 235 -19.35 2.07 7.50
C ASP A 235 -20.24 0.95 8.05
N PRO A 236 -21.58 1.13 8.16
CA PRO A 236 -22.49 0.09 8.65
C PRO A 236 -22.59 -1.12 7.71
N LYS A 237 -22.07 -1.05 6.48
CA LYS A 237 -22.04 -2.17 5.54
C LYS A 237 -20.83 -3.10 5.79
N ASP A 238 -19.85 -2.67 6.58
CA ASP A 238 -18.67 -3.44 6.94
C ASP A 238 -18.66 -3.73 8.45
N PRO A 239 -18.92 -4.99 8.87
CA PRO A 239 -18.92 -5.37 10.28
C PRO A 239 -17.59 -5.14 11.01
N SER A 240 -16.48 -5.07 10.26
CA SER A 240 -15.15 -4.80 10.83
C SER A 240 -14.86 -3.32 10.99
N SER A 241 -15.71 -2.45 10.44
CA SER A 241 -15.49 -1.00 10.45
C SER A 241 -15.63 -0.41 11.85
N ALA A 242 -14.57 0.26 12.33
CA ALA A 242 -14.53 0.86 13.65
C ALA A 242 -15.38 2.14 13.76
N GLY A 243 -16.05 2.34 14.89
CA GLY A 243 -16.82 3.55 15.21
C GLY A 243 -15.97 4.73 15.71
N GLU A 244 -14.64 4.61 15.68
CA GLU A 244 -13.73 5.63 16.16
C GLU A 244 -13.76 6.90 15.31
N VAL A 245 -13.77 8.05 15.98
CA VAL A 245 -13.78 9.37 15.33
C VAL A 245 -12.60 9.50 14.37
N VAL A 246 -12.84 10.04 13.18
CA VAL A 246 -11.80 10.37 12.22
C VAL A 246 -11.24 11.75 12.56
N PRO A 247 -9.96 11.84 12.98
CA PRO A 247 -9.34 13.14 13.22
C PRO A 247 -9.03 13.87 11.91
N ASP A 248 -8.64 15.13 12.00
CA ASP A 248 -7.99 15.81 10.87
C ASP A 248 -6.55 15.29 10.73
N TYR A 249 -6.28 14.54 9.66
CA TYR A 249 -4.96 13.99 9.39
C TYR A 249 -3.99 14.99 8.76
N VAL A 250 -4.49 16.12 8.25
CA VAL A 250 -3.69 17.11 7.51
C VAL A 250 -3.21 18.23 8.42
N ALA A 251 -4.06 18.75 9.29
CA ALA A 251 -3.74 19.87 10.16
C ALA A 251 -2.51 19.64 11.08
N PRO A 252 -2.24 18.41 11.60
CA PRO A 252 -1.08 18.17 12.45
C PRO A 252 0.26 18.06 11.71
N LEU A 253 0.30 17.93 10.38
CA LEU A 253 1.53 17.60 9.63
C LEU A 253 2.69 18.59 9.87
N GLY A 254 2.37 19.89 10.04
CA GLY A 254 3.38 20.92 10.27
C GLY A 254 3.84 21.12 11.72
N ARG A 255 3.36 20.33 12.67
CA ARG A 255 3.64 20.55 14.11
C ARG A 255 5.03 20.13 14.60
N GLY A 256 5.90 19.61 13.72
CA GLY A 256 7.19 19.05 14.13
C GLY A 256 7.05 17.77 14.97
N ILE A 257 8.16 17.22 15.42
CA ILE A 257 8.22 15.95 16.17
C ILE A 257 9.04 16.03 17.46
N GLU A 258 9.38 17.24 17.91
CA GLU A 258 10.12 17.46 19.14
C GLU A 258 9.41 16.79 20.33
N GLY A 259 10.19 16.10 21.16
CA GLY A 259 9.71 15.42 22.35
C GLY A 259 9.06 14.04 22.10
N LEU A 260 8.82 13.63 20.86
CA LEU A 260 8.32 12.28 20.58
C LEU A 260 9.39 11.22 20.87
N ARG A 261 8.95 10.08 21.36
CA ARG A 261 9.78 8.90 21.63
C ARG A 261 9.62 7.89 20.50
N VAL A 262 10.72 7.54 19.84
CA VAL A 262 10.76 6.56 18.76
C VAL A 262 11.37 5.27 19.29
N GLY A 263 10.57 4.22 19.39
CA GLY A 263 10.98 2.89 19.80
C GLY A 263 11.79 2.19 18.71
N VAL A 264 12.91 1.59 19.06
CA VAL A 264 13.74 0.78 18.16
C VAL A 264 13.87 -0.62 18.75
N PRO A 265 13.33 -1.67 18.08
CA PRO A 265 13.45 -3.03 18.58
C PRO A 265 14.90 -3.53 18.55
N GLU A 266 15.33 -4.15 19.64
CA GLU A 266 16.68 -4.69 19.78
C GLU A 266 16.90 -6.02 19.06
N ARG A 267 15.82 -6.80 18.85
CA ARG A 267 15.84 -8.16 18.31
C ARG A 267 14.98 -8.29 17.04
N HIS A 268 15.31 -9.26 16.20
CA HIS A 268 14.56 -9.76 15.05
C HIS A 268 14.47 -8.83 13.83
N PHE A 269 14.37 -7.50 14.00
CA PHE A 269 14.05 -6.57 12.91
C PHE A 269 15.25 -6.11 12.09
N SER A 270 16.45 -6.13 12.69
CA SER A 270 17.70 -5.66 12.07
C SER A 270 18.70 -6.77 11.76
N GLU A 271 18.34 -8.03 12.04
CA GLU A 271 19.23 -9.18 11.83
C GLU A 271 19.47 -9.42 10.33
N GLY A 272 20.75 -9.51 9.93
CA GLY A 272 21.16 -9.82 8.56
C GLY A 272 20.78 -8.74 7.54
N MET A 273 20.71 -7.48 7.96
CA MET A 273 20.49 -6.36 7.03
C MET A 273 21.61 -6.27 5.99
N HIS A 274 21.23 -5.91 4.77
CA HIS A 274 22.18 -5.46 3.76
C HIS A 274 22.84 -4.16 4.21
N GLY A 275 24.14 -3.97 3.94
CA GLY A 275 24.89 -2.80 4.42
C GLY A 275 24.27 -1.45 4.06
N ASP A 276 23.75 -1.30 2.82
CA ASP A 276 23.07 -0.08 2.39
C ASP A 276 21.78 0.16 3.18
N VAL A 277 21.02 -0.92 3.51
CA VAL A 277 19.80 -0.82 4.31
C VAL A 277 20.13 -0.42 5.74
N GLU A 278 21.15 -1.03 6.35
CA GLU A 278 21.60 -0.67 7.68
C GLU A 278 22.03 0.80 7.77
N GLN A 279 22.80 1.26 6.79
CA GLN A 279 23.24 2.65 6.71
C GLN A 279 22.04 3.60 6.57
N ALA A 280 21.12 3.36 5.65
CA ALA A 280 19.94 4.19 5.43
C ALA A 280 19.04 4.23 6.68
N TYR A 281 18.85 3.09 7.35
CA TYR A 281 18.07 3.00 8.57
C TYR A 281 18.72 3.79 9.73
N ARG A 282 20.03 3.65 9.96
CA ARG A 282 20.77 4.44 10.96
C ARG A 282 20.70 5.94 10.67
N GLN A 283 20.83 6.33 9.41
CA GLN A 283 20.69 7.74 9.01
C GLN A 283 19.26 8.25 9.27
N THR A 284 18.24 7.42 9.04
CA THR A 284 16.86 7.79 9.36
C THR A 284 16.69 8.09 10.85
N LEU A 285 17.18 7.22 11.73
CA LEU A 285 17.13 7.44 13.18
C LEU A 285 17.87 8.73 13.60
N ALA A 286 19.02 9.00 12.98
CA ALA A 286 19.78 10.22 13.23
C ALA A 286 19.01 11.49 12.78
N VAL A 287 18.33 11.45 11.62
CA VAL A 287 17.48 12.56 11.17
C VAL A 287 16.31 12.77 12.14
N LEU A 288 15.61 11.71 12.57
CA LEU A 288 14.54 11.84 13.55
C LEU A 288 15.02 12.44 14.88
N ALA A 289 16.20 12.04 15.35
CA ALA A 289 16.82 12.62 16.55
C ALA A 289 17.17 14.11 16.34
N THR A 290 17.69 14.49 15.18
CA THR A 290 17.97 15.91 14.85
C THR A 290 16.70 16.75 14.81
N LEU A 291 15.55 16.15 14.45
CA LEU A 291 14.25 16.80 14.47
C LEU A 291 13.64 16.86 15.88
N GLY A 292 14.37 16.44 16.92
CA GLY A 292 13.98 16.53 18.33
C GLY A 292 13.30 15.29 18.91
N ALA A 293 13.24 14.17 18.18
CA ALA A 293 12.73 12.92 18.74
C ALA A 293 13.79 12.21 19.60
N THR A 294 13.37 11.48 20.61
CA THR A 294 14.23 10.64 21.46
C THR A 294 14.15 9.18 21.01
N ILE A 295 15.29 8.59 20.69
CA ILE A 295 15.37 7.16 20.32
C ILE A 295 15.44 6.31 21.60
N VAL A 296 14.55 5.34 21.75
CA VAL A 296 14.47 4.48 22.93
C VAL A 296 14.45 3.00 22.53
N PRO A 297 15.11 2.10 23.27
CA PRO A 297 15.01 0.66 22.99
C PRO A 297 13.61 0.14 23.37
N VAL A 298 13.10 -0.80 22.57
CA VAL A 298 11.87 -1.56 22.85
C VAL A 298 12.08 -3.02 22.51
N ASP A 299 11.21 -3.90 22.99
CA ASP A 299 11.28 -5.32 22.68
C ASP A 299 9.91 -5.87 22.26
N ILE A 300 9.92 -6.75 21.24
CA ILE A 300 8.78 -7.53 20.78
C ILE A 300 9.30 -8.96 20.67
N GLN A 301 9.16 -9.71 21.75
CA GLN A 301 9.86 -10.99 21.97
C GLN A 301 9.56 -12.03 20.89
N HIS A 302 8.31 -12.13 20.44
CA HIS A 302 7.87 -13.16 19.51
C HIS A 302 7.67 -12.65 18.07
N ALA A 303 8.29 -11.52 17.71
CA ALA A 303 8.17 -10.90 16.38
C ALA A 303 8.52 -11.85 15.23
N ASN A 304 9.50 -12.75 15.43
CA ASN A 304 9.92 -13.77 14.47
C ASN A 304 8.83 -14.81 14.13
N LEU A 305 7.81 -14.94 14.96
CA LEU A 305 6.68 -15.86 14.75
C LEU A 305 5.50 -15.19 14.00
N ALA A 306 5.57 -13.89 13.75
CA ALA A 306 4.49 -13.15 13.10
C ALA A 306 4.22 -13.66 11.67
N THR A 307 5.25 -13.90 10.88
CA THR A 307 5.11 -14.36 9.48
C THR A 307 4.45 -15.73 9.37
N PRO A 308 4.92 -16.80 10.06
CA PRO A 308 4.27 -18.10 9.97
C PRO A 308 2.83 -18.06 10.48
N ALA A 309 2.54 -17.36 11.58
CA ALA A 309 1.18 -17.24 12.11
C ALA A 309 0.25 -16.47 11.16
N GLY A 310 0.71 -15.33 10.67
CA GLY A 310 -0.07 -14.50 9.76
C GLY A 310 -0.35 -15.19 8.43
N ASN A 311 0.63 -15.90 7.88
CA ASN A 311 0.46 -16.66 6.64
C ASN A 311 -0.54 -17.82 6.83
N LEU A 312 -0.46 -18.54 7.97
CA LEU A 312 -1.40 -19.63 8.26
C LEU A 312 -2.84 -19.10 8.38
N ILE A 313 -3.06 -18.00 9.10
CA ILE A 313 -4.38 -17.38 9.21
C ILE A 313 -4.86 -16.91 7.82
N ALA A 314 -4.04 -16.14 7.11
CA ALA A 314 -4.41 -15.58 5.82
C ALA A 314 -4.77 -16.65 4.78
N MET A 315 -3.98 -17.72 4.69
CA MET A 315 -4.24 -18.78 3.70
C MET A 315 -5.42 -19.67 4.08
N SER A 316 -5.67 -19.92 5.36
CA SER A 316 -6.87 -20.66 5.80
C SER A 316 -8.15 -19.91 5.42
N GLU A 317 -8.17 -18.58 5.65
CA GLU A 317 -9.31 -17.74 5.32
C GLU A 317 -9.46 -17.59 3.79
N ALA A 318 -8.36 -17.42 3.05
CA ALA A 318 -8.37 -17.38 1.60
C ALA A 318 -8.89 -18.68 0.97
N ALA A 319 -8.44 -19.84 1.45
CA ALA A 319 -8.92 -21.14 0.96
C ALA A 319 -10.43 -21.29 1.17
N THR A 320 -10.94 -20.87 2.33
CA THR A 320 -12.37 -20.87 2.64
C THR A 320 -13.15 -19.98 1.67
N PHE A 321 -12.67 -18.76 1.41
CA PHE A 321 -13.32 -17.82 0.50
C PHE A 321 -13.34 -18.30 -0.95
N HIS A 322 -12.27 -18.98 -1.39
CA HIS A 322 -12.12 -19.44 -2.77
C HIS A 322 -12.57 -20.88 -3.01
N GLU A 323 -13.07 -21.59 -2.00
CA GLU A 323 -13.39 -23.02 -2.08
C GLU A 323 -14.27 -23.37 -3.29
N GLN A 324 -15.37 -22.63 -3.49
CA GLN A 324 -16.28 -22.87 -4.62
C GLN A 324 -15.57 -22.62 -5.97
N ARG A 325 -14.83 -21.53 -6.09
CA ARG A 325 -14.10 -21.19 -7.33
C ARG A 325 -13.04 -22.23 -7.67
N LEU A 326 -12.34 -22.76 -6.66
CA LEU A 326 -11.35 -23.82 -6.84
C LEU A 326 -12.00 -25.11 -7.35
N ARG A 327 -13.21 -25.44 -6.90
CA ARG A 327 -13.97 -26.62 -7.40
C ARG A 327 -14.48 -26.43 -8.84
N GLU A 328 -14.98 -25.23 -9.16
CA GLU A 328 -15.65 -24.96 -10.44
C GLU A 328 -14.67 -24.63 -11.57
N SER A 329 -13.54 -23.96 -11.26
CA SER A 329 -12.63 -23.40 -12.29
C SER A 329 -11.15 -23.46 -11.88
N PRO A 330 -10.62 -24.62 -11.40
CA PRO A 330 -9.24 -24.71 -10.91
C PRO A 330 -8.19 -24.37 -11.96
N GLY A 331 -8.47 -24.63 -13.23
CA GLY A 331 -7.55 -24.35 -14.34
C GLY A 331 -7.42 -22.87 -14.72
N LEU A 332 -8.26 -21.98 -14.17
CA LEU A 332 -8.19 -20.55 -14.43
C LEU A 332 -7.34 -19.78 -13.39
N PHE A 333 -7.03 -20.41 -12.28
CA PHE A 333 -6.09 -19.84 -11.31
C PHE A 333 -4.64 -19.92 -11.79
N ASP A 334 -3.81 -18.98 -11.36
CA ASP A 334 -2.36 -19.15 -11.44
C ASP A 334 -1.97 -20.44 -10.70
N PRO A 335 -1.10 -21.30 -11.26
CA PRO A 335 -0.75 -22.58 -10.65
C PRO A 335 -0.22 -22.49 -9.22
N LEU A 336 0.60 -21.46 -8.91
CA LEU A 336 1.13 -21.26 -7.56
C LEU A 336 0.05 -20.78 -6.57
N VAL A 337 -0.85 -19.93 -7.04
CA VAL A 337 -1.99 -19.46 -6.22
C VAL A 337 -2.90 -20.64 -5.90
N ARG A 338 -3.22 -21.45 -6.93
CA ARG A 338 -4.03 -22.66 -6.76
C ARG A 338 -3.39 -23.63 -5.75
N GLU A 339 -2.11 -23.96 -5.95
CA GLU A 339 -1.37 -24.85 -5.04
C GLU A 339 -1.41 -24.39 -3.59
N ARG A 340 -1.20 -23.10 -3.34
CA ARG A 340 -1.25 -22.54 -1.98
C ARG A 340 -2.64 -22.60 -1.37
N LEU A 341 -3.67 -22.30 -2.12
CA LEU A 341 -5.06 -22.37 -1.64
C LEU A 341 -5.50 -23.81 -1.39
N GLU A 342 -5.14 -24.74 -2.28
CA GLU A 342 -5.39 -26.17 -2.10
C GLU A 342 -4.64 -26.74 -0.87
N THR A 343 -3.36 -26.37 -0.71
CA THR A 343 -2.55 -26.76 0.46
C THR A 343 -3.16 -26.22 1.76
N ALA A 344 -3.65 -25.00 1.78
CA ALA A 344 -4.25 -24.39 2.95
C ALA A 344 -5.55 -25.10 3.39
N GLY A 345 -6.23 -25.79 2.46
CA GLY A 345 -7.39 -26.65 2.78
C GLY A 345 -7.03 -27.85 3.69
N PHE A 346 -5.75 -28.19 3.82
CA PHE A 346 -5.27 -29.25 4.71
C PHE A 346 -4.70 -28.75 6.03
N TYR A 347 -4.71 -27.45 6.31
CA TYR A 347 -4.29 -26.91 7.59
C TYR A 347 -5.23 -27.37 8.70
N LEU A 348 -4.66 -27.78 9.83
CA LEU A 348 -5.46 -28.25 10.95
C LEU A 348 -6.12 -27.07 11.67
N ALA A 349 -7.37 -27.24 12.09
CA ALA A 349 -8.06 -26.26 12.93
C ALA A 349 -7.27 -25.91 14.20
N THR A 350 -6.55 -26.91 14.78
CA THR A 350 -5.68 -26.70 15.94
C THR A 350 -4.53 -25.75 15.66
N ASP A 351 -3.98 -25.74 14.44
CA ASP A 351 -2.88 -24.84 14.07
C ASP A 351 -3.40 -23.41 13.82
N TYR A 352 -4.58 -23.28 13.21
CA TYR A 352 -5.26 -22.00 13.12
C TYR A 352 -5.54 -21.39 14.50
N VAL A 353 -6.02 -22.19 15.46
CA VAL A 353 -6.26 -21.74 16.83
C VAL A 353 -4.94 -21.34 17.53
N LYS A 354 -3.83 -22.07 17.32
CA LYS A 354 -2.51 -21.69 17.86
C LYS A 354 -2.05 -20.35 17.27
N ALA A 355 -2.22 -20.15 15.95
CA ALA A 355 -1.88 -18.89 15.29
C ALA A 355 -2.69 -17.70 15.82
N GLN A 356 -4.00 -17.87 16.06
CA GLN A 356 -4.85 -16.86 16.69
C GLN A 356 -4.43 -16.55 18.15
N ARG A 357 -4.01 -17.56 18.92
CA ARG A 357 -3.44 -17.33 20.27
C ARG A 357 -2.13 -16.55 20.21
N LEU A 358 -1.24 -16.86 19.26
CA LEU A 358 -0.01 -16.11 19.06
C LEU A 358 -0.29 -14.67 18.62
N ARG A 359 -1.33 -14.45 17.80
CA ARG A 359 -1.81 -13.10 17.46
C ARG A 359 -2.10 -12.28 18.73
N SER A 360 -2.77 -12.87 19.72
CA SER A 360 -3.06 -12.19 20.99
C SER A 360 -1.78 -11.88 21.81
N VAL A 361 -0.80 -12.77 21.80
CA VAL A 361 0.51 -12.53 22.45
C VAL A 361 1.23 -11.35 21.79
N LEU A 362 1.32 -11.35 20.44
CA LEU A 362 1.95 -10.28 19.69
C LEU A 362 1.25 -8.92 19.91
N LEU A 363 -0.08 -8.92 20.03
CA LEU A 363 -0.83 -7.70 20.32
C LEU A 363 -0.42 -7.11 21.69
N ILE A 364 -0.32 -7.94 22.72
CA ILE A 364 0.10 -7.51 24.06
C ILE A 364 1.53 -6.97 24.03
N GLU A 365 2.46 -7.65 23.34
CA GLU A 365 3.85 -7.21 23.24
C GLU A 365 4.01 -5.88 22.48
N VAL A 366 3.30 -5.72 21.35
CA VAL A 366 3.33 -4.46 20.59
C VAL A 366 2.71 -3.32 21.39
N GLN A 367 1.61 -3.55 22.13
CA GLN A 367 1.02 -2.55 23.00
C GLN A 367 2.00 -2.15 24.13
N ALA A 368 2.61 -3.12 24.79
CA ALA A 368 3.60 -2.86 25.83
C ALA A 368 4.82 -2.06 25.31
N ALA A 369 5.28 -2.36 24.09
CA ALA A 369 6.34 -1.61 23.45
C ALA A 369 5.90 -0.15 23.16
N LEU A 370 4.67 0.03 22.68
CA LEU A 370 4.08 1.37 22.41
C LEU A 370 3.71 2.15 23.67
N ASP A 371 3.51 1.52 24.84
CA ASP A 371 3.39 2.24 26.10
C ASP A 371 4.68 2.97 26.48
N GLY A 372 5.82 2.44 26.05
CA GLY A 372 7.15 3.01 26.24
C GLY A 372 7.56 4.08 25.21
N CYS A 373 6.83 4.26 24.10
CA CYS A 373 7.16 5.20 23.03
C CYS A 373 5.91 5.64 22.26
N ASP A 374 6.04 6.65 21.38
CA ASP A 374 4.93 7.16 20.58
C ASP A 374 4.76 6.42 19.26
N LEU A 375 5.84 5.86 18.74
CA LEU A 375 5.87 5.01 17.55
C LEU A 375 7.10 4.10 17.59
N ILE A 376 7.08 3.04 16.78
CA ILE A 376 8.21 2.12 16.62
C ILE A 376 8.72 2.24 15.19
N ALA A 377 10.04 2.42 15.01
CA ALA A 377 10.71 2.48 13.72
C ALA A 377 11.49 1.18 13.45
N VAL A 378 11.31 0.60 12.26
CA VAL A 378 12.02 -0.60 11.81
C VAL A 378 12.40 -0.45 10.33
N PRO A 379 13.42 -1.17 9.82
CA PRO A 379 13.61 -1.25 8.37
C PRO A 379 12.38 -1.91 7.74
N ALA A 380 11.88 -1.37 6.61
CA ALA A 380 10.72 -1.96 5.93
C ALA A 380 11.05 -3.38 5.43
N TYR A 381 12.24 -3.53 4.85
CA TYR A 381 12.85 -4.81 4.51
C TYR A 381 14.32 -4.81 4.91
N PRO A 382 14.86 -5.94 5.38
CA PRO A 382 16.28 -6.03 5.71
C PRO A 382 17.19 -6.16 4.49
N ARG A 383 16.62 -6.37 3.30
CA ARG A 383 17.35 -6.58 2.04
C ARG A 383 16.87 -5.63 0.95
N LEU A 384 17.68 -5.48 -0.09
CA LEU A 384 17.31 -4.78 -1.32
C LEU A 384 16.29 -5.62 -2.12
N PRO A 385 15.51 -4.99 -3.04
CA PRO A 385 14.63 -5.72 -3.94
C PRO A 385 15.38 -6.83 -4.68
N ALA A 386 14.81 -8.05 -4.68
CA ALA A 386 15.44 -9.18 -5.36
C ALA A 386 15.40 -9.02 -6.88
N ARG A 387 16.42 -9.55 -7.56
CA ARG A 387 16.38 -9.73 -9.01
C ARG A 387 15.40 -10.82 -9.37
N VAL A 388 14.66 -10.59 -10.45
CA VAL A 388 13.79 -11.58 -11.08
C VAL A 388 14.54 -12.17 -12.26
N GLU A 389 15.19 -13.32 -12.09
CA GLU A 389 16.08 -13.92 -13.11
C GLU A 389 15.33 -14.49 -14.30
N SER A 390 14.07 -14.87 -14.13
CA SER A 390 13.18 -15.36 -15.19
C SER A 390 11.72 -15.31 -14.76
N PRO A 391 10.74 -15.42 -15.68
CA PRO A 391 9.34 -15.63 -15.29
C PRO A 391 9.12 -16.89 -14.45
N GLU A 392 9.98 -17.93 -14.64
CA GLU A 392 9.98 -19.14 -13.82
C GLU A 392 10.60 -18.88 -12.43
N ALA A 393 11.74 -18.21 -12.35
CA ALA A 393 12.34 -17.79 -11.07
C ALA A 393 11.42 -16.85 -10.33
N ALA A 394 10.69 -16.01 -11.06
CA ALA A 394 9.66 -15.17 -10.49
C ALA A 394 8.44 -15.93 -9.95
N ARG A 395 8.17 -17.12 -10.46
CA ARG A 395 7.18 -18.05 -9.88
C ARG A 395 7.69 -18.68 -8.59
N THR A 396 8.99 -18.91 -8.48
CA THR A 396 9.65 -19.45 -7.29
C THR A 396 10.12 -18.36 -6.33
N ASP A 397 10.10 -17.09 -6.73
CA ASP A 397 10.30 -15.93 -5.86
C ASP A 397 9.06 -15.76 -4.97
N VAL A 398 8.80 -16.82 -4.23
CA VAL A 398 7.96 -16.88 -3.07
C VAL A 398 8.60 -15.91 -2.10
N ALA A 399 8.16 -14.69 -2.16
CA ALA A 399 8.58 -13.57 -1.35
C ALA A 399 10.11 -13.47 -1.21
N VAL A 400 10.63 -12.31 -1.37
CA VAL A 400 11.93 -11.92 -0.84
C VAL A 400 11.92 -12.28 0.66
N GLY A 401 12.38 -13.49 1.00
CA GLY A 401 12.32 -14.01 2.36
C GLY A 401 11.95 -15.49 2.52
N ASP A 402 11.43 -16.16 1.51
CA ASP A 402 10.90 -17.54 1.63
C ASP A 402 11.85 -18.65 1.14
N SER A 403 13.15 -18.43 1.11
CA SER A 403 14.07 -19.57 1.13
C SER A 403 13.95 -20.29 2.48
N PRO A 404 13.86 -21.63 2.53
CA PRO A 404 13.90 -22.37 3.77
C PRO A 404 15.11 -21.93 4.61
N GLY A 405 14.89 -21.27 5.74
CA GLY A 405 15.92 -20.68 6.59
C GLY A 405 16.01 -19.15 6.57
N THR A 406 15.31 -18.42 5.68
CA THR A 406 15.28 -16.95 5.63
C THR A 406 13.93 -16.34 6.06
N TYR A 407 13.09 -17.09 6.77
CA TYR A 407 11.87 -16.58 7.44
C TYR A 407 12.14 -15.48 8.49
N ARG A 408 13.39 -15.04 8.58
CA ARG A 408 13.83 -13.98 9.48
C ARG A 408 13.47 -12.66 8.88
N ALA A 409 12.44 -12.02 9.41
CA ALA A 409 12.15 -10.62 9.23
C ALA A 409 11.37 -10.19 7.97
N SER A 410 10.20 -10.76 7.74
CA SER A 410 9.14 -9.93 7.17
C SER A 410 8.53 -9.13 8.33
N ASN A 411 9.00 -7.90 8.52
CA ASN A 411 8.50 -6.96 9.52
C ASN A 411 7.05 -6.52 9.23
N SER A 412 6.39 -7.19 8.29
CA SER A 412 5.11 -6.77 7.74
C SER A 412 3.91 -7.39 8.46
N TYR A 413 3.92 -8.70 8.76
CA TYR A 413 2.75 -9.35 9.35
C TYR A 413 2.38 -8.86 10.76
N ILE A 414 3.34 -8.31 11.52
CA ILE A 414 3.08 -7.78 12.85
C ILE A 414 1.93 -6.78 12.85
N ALA A 415 1.97 -5.79 11.94
CA ALA A 415 0.93 -4.77 11.88
C ALA A 415 -0.44 -5.30 11.44
N ASN A 416 -0.50 -6.41 10.67
CA ASN A 416 -1.77 -7.03 10.30
C ASN A 416 -2.33 -7.89 11.43
N LEU A 417 -1.49 -8.68 12.10
CA LEU A 417 -1.89 -9.51 13.23
C LEU A 417 -2.38 -8.68 14.41
N THR A 418 -1.72 -7.56 14.67
CA THR A 418 -2.05 -6.68 15.80
C THR A 418 -3.06 -5.60 15.46
N GLY A 419 -3.28 -5.33 14.16
CA GLY A 419 -4.20 -4.29 13.69
C GLY A 419 -3.67 -2.86 13.82
N VAL A 420 -2.45 -2.63 14.37
CA VAL A 420 -1.87 -1.28 14.50
C VAL A 420 -1.59 -0.64 13.14
N PRO A 421 -1.67 0.70 13.01
CA PRO A 421 -1.33 1.37 11.77
C PRO A 421 0.18 1.25 11.47
N ALA A 422 0.54 1.23 10.18
CA ALA A 422 1.93 1.19 9.75
C ALA A 422 2.16 2.05 8.50
N LEU A 423 3.13 2.96 8.57
CA LEU A 423 3.54 3.84 7.49
C LEU A 423 4.89 3.39 6.94
N VAL A 424 4.99 3.23 5.62
CA VAL A 424 6.26 3.03 4.92
C VAL A 424 6.58 4.26 4.08
N LEU A 425 7.83 4.71 4.11
CA LEU A 425 8.33 5.81 3.29
C LEU A 425 9.79 5.59 2.90
N PRO A 426 10.24 6.14 1.74
CA PRO A 426 11.63 6.00 1.29
C PRO A 426 12.59 6.72 2.24
N CYS A 427 13.72 6.07 2.55
CA CYS A 427 14.72 6.60 3.46
C CYS A 427 16.17 6.52 2.91
N GLY A 428 16.33 6.05 1.70
CA GLY A 428 17.63 5.93 1.04
C GLY A 428 17.55 5.21 -0.29
N PHE A 429 18.71 5.05 -0.90
CA PHE A 429 18.90 4.25 -2.11
C PHE A 429 20.17 3.42 -1.98
N SER A 430 20.19 2.24 -2.64
CA SER A 430 21.39 1.41 -2.70
C SER A 430 22.51 2.09 -3.45
N SER A 431 23.75 1.69 -3.13
CA SER A 431 24.97 2.13 -3.81
C SER A 431 25.16 1.51 -5.19
N GLY A 432 24.34 0.50 -5.55
CA GLY A 432 24.41 -0.21 -6.83
C GLY A 432 23.84 0.57 -8.02
N ALA A 433 24.00 0.01 -9.22
CA ALA A 433 23.42 0.54 -10.46
C ALA A 433 22.48 -0.52 -11.06
N PRO A 434 21.18 -0.21 -11.24
CA PRO A 434 20.52 1.04 -10.85
C PRO A 434 20.42 1.21 -9.33
N PRO A 435 20.32 2.46 -8.80
CA PRO A 435 20.07 2.68 -7.39
C PRO A 435 18.65 2.23 -7.05
N LEU A 436 18.52 1.32 -6.08
CA LEU A 436 17.23 0.76 -5.66
C LEU A 436 16.73 1.44 -4.38
N PRO A 437 15.42 1.74 -4.27
CA PRO A 437 14.86 2.37 -3.08
C PRO A 437 15.04 1.52 -1.82
N ILE A 438 15.30 2.20 -0.72
CA ILE A 438 15.31 1.66 0.64
C ILE A 438 14.27 2.42 1.45
N ALA A 439 13.53 1.72 2.31
CA ALA A 439 12.44 2.30 3.07
C ALA A 439 12.50 1.96 4.56
N VAL A 440 12.01 2.87 5.38
CA VAL A 440 11.72 2.68 6.80
C VAL A 440 10.22 2.40 6.97
N GLN A 441 9.88 1.62 7.98
CA GLN A 441 8.51 1.36 8.41
C GLN A 441 8.31 1.85 9.84
N LEU A 442 7.21 2.57 10.06
CA LEU A 442 6.82 3.13 11.34
C LEU A 442 5.52 2.47 11.80
N TYR A 443 5.47 1.90 13.03
CA TYR A 443 4.24 1.41 13.65
C TYR A 443 3.72 2.42 14.67
N GLY A 444 2.42 2.67 14.71
CA GLY A 444 1.77 3.56 15.66
C GLY A 444 0.81 2.84 16.60
N ARG A 445 0.24 3.59 17.55
CA ARG A 445 -0.89 3.12 18.37
C ARG A 445 -2.15 2.98 17.52
N HIS A 446 -3.07 2.11 17.93
CA HIS A 446 -4.36 2.00 17.24
C HIS A 446 -5.02 3.38 17.12
N PHE A 447 -5.49 3.68 15.91
CA PHE A 447 -6.19 4.90 15.53
C PHE A 447 -5.36 6.19 15.63
N ASP A 448 -4.04 6.08 15.82
CA ASP A 448 -3.12 7.22 15.83
C ASP A 448 -2.27 7.29 14.54
N GLU A 449 -2.94 7.19 13.39
CA GLU A 449 -2.33 7.44 12.09
C GLU A 449 -1.75 8.86 12.02
N SER A 450 -2.33 9.81 12.77
CA SER A 450 -1.89 11.21 12.83
C SER A 450 -0.44 11.36 13.26
N THR A 451 0.01 10.62 14.28
CA THR A 451 1.40 10.63 14.73
C THR A 451 2.34 10.09 13.66
N LEU A 452 1.98 8.98 13.00
CA LEU A 452 2.79 8.40 11.91
C LEU A 452 2.93 9.37 10.72
N LEU A 453 1.82 9.98 10.31
CA LEU A 453 1.78 10.95 9.21
C LEU A 453 2.59 12.20 9.56
N ARG A 454 2.48 12.70 10.79
CA ARG A 454 3.26 13.85 11.28
C ARG A 454 4.76 13.57 11.25
N VAL A 455 5.19 12.40 11.76
CA VAL A 455 6.61 11.99 11.73
C VAL A 455 7.12 11.79 10.32
N GLY A 456 6.35 11.07 9.48
CA GLY A 456 6.71 10.87 8.09
C GLY A 456 6.79 12.17 7.29
N HIS A 457 5.89 13.13 7.54
CA HIS A 457 5.92 14.45 6.90
C HIS A 457 7.14 15.25 7.35
N ALA A 458 7.42 15.33 8.65
CA ALA A 458 8.61 16.02 9.18
C ALA A 458 9.90 15.43 8.60
N TYR A 459 9.97 14.10 8.48
CA TYR A 459 11.09 13.41 7.83
C TYR A 459 11.23 13.80 6.35
N GLN A 460 10.12 13.85 5.59
CA GLN A 460 10.14 14.26 4.19
C GLN A 460 10.49 15.75 3.98
N GLN A 461 10.20 16.62 4.96
CA GLN A 461 10.66 18.01 4.91
C GLN A 461 12.17 18.14 5.16
N ALA A 462 12.78 17.19 5.89
CA ALA A 462 14.21 17.18 6.19
C ALA A 462 15.07 16.39 5.19
N THR A 463 14.42 15.68 4.25
CA THR A 463 15.10 14.81 3.27
C THR A 463 14.47 14.93 1.88
N ASP A 464 15.17 14.44 0.84
CA ASP A 464 14.73 14.53 -0.55
C ASP A 464 14.41 13.16 -1.21
N TRP A 465 14.44 12.07 -0.45
CA TRP A 465 14.32 10.72 -1.00
C TRP A 465 13.04 10.49 -1.82
N HIS A 466 11.92 11.09 -1.41
CA HIS A 466 10.61 11.03 -2.07
C HIS A 466 10.54 11.85 -3.37
N THR A 467 11.52 12.71 -3.62
CA THR A 467 11.58 13.54 -4.84
C THR A 467 12.30 12.84 -5.99
N ARG A 468 13.04 11.77 -5.70
CA ARG A 468 13.77 10.99 -6.70
C ARG A 468 12.83 10.28 -7.64
N ARG A 469 13.26 10.12 -8.88
CA ARG A 469 12.46 9.57 -9.98
C ARG A 469 13.10 8.34 -10.57
N PRO A 470 12.33 7.28 -10.86
CA PRO A 470 12.86 6.13 -11.58
C PRO A 470 13.19 6.49 -13.04
N PRO A 471 14.15 5.78 -13.67
CA PRO A 471 14.57 6.02 -15.06
C PRO A 471 13.59 5.41 -16.07
N VAL A 472 12.33 5.85 -16.09
CA VAL A 472 11.26 5.29 -16.94
C VAL A 472 10.91 6.15 -18.16
N ASP A 473 11.41 7.36 -18.21
CA ASP A 473 11.18 8.34 -19.31
C ASP A 473 12.14 8.16 -20.47
#